data_1377164f576849e633f6cf7e092b1245
#
_entry.id   1377164f576849e633f6cf7e092b1245
#
_cell.length_a   1.000
_cell.length_b   1.000
_cell.length_c   1.000
_cell.angle_alpha   90.00
_cell.angle_beta   90.00
_cell.angle_gamma   90.00
#
_symmetry.space_group_name_H-M   'P 1'
#
loop_
_entity.id
_entity.type
_entity.pdbx_description
1 polymer ?
#
loop_
_entity_poly.entity_id
_entity_poly.type
_entity_poly.pdbx_seq_one_letter_code
_entity_poly.pdbx_strand_id
1 'polypeptide(L)'
;MKKTKKLVPQVLLRRMILVLLDAAIVIFSFYFALLLRADGAVEASWWPHNRALLYQNLPWIVALYLLSFLAGGLYHVLWKYAGERDLIRLAGMIAVPTGIVYLVNRCFIHGVLFNSANAMAAVLIFLFIGGSRLAWRLFLNHPLGERLRGVASRDPNRPVMIVGAGEAGAWAINVCKTNKQYGRPVLAVDDD
;
A
#
# COMPACT_ATOMS: atom_id res chain seq x y z
N MET A 1 -0.36 -33.16 11.36
CA MET A 1 0.71 -32.36 10.75
C MET A 1 0.57 -32.14 9.23
N LYS A 2 -0.58 -31.67 8.69
CA LYS A 2 -0.79 -31.51 7.22
C LYS A 2 -1.29 -30.11 6.79
N LYS A 3 -1.35 -29.11 7.69
CA LYS A 3 -1.88 -27.76 7.37
C LYS A 3 -0.85 -26.69 6.94
N THR A 4 0.44 -26.93 7.13
CA THR A 4 1.48 -25.93 6.87
C THR A 4 1.90 -25.82 5.40
N LYS A 5 1.71 -26.86 4.58
CA LYS A 5 2.16 -26.86 3.16
C LYS A 5 1.30 -26.02 2.20
N LYS A 6 0.06 -25.63 2.55
CA LYS A 6 -0.82 -24.83 1.67
C LYS A 6 -0.74 -23.31 1.90
N LEU A 7 -0.16 -22.86 3.00
CA LEU A 7 -0.07 -21.43 3.34
C LEU A 7 1.06 -20.70 2.60
N VAL A 8 2.16 -21.37 2.31
CA VAL A 8 3.33 -20.78 1.64
C VAL A 8 3.01 -20.28 0.22
N PRO A 9 2.34 -21.07 -0.66
CA PRO A 9 2.02 -20.59 -2.01
C PRO A 9 1.03 -19.42 -2.02
N GLN A 10 0.10 -19.35 -1.08
CA GLN A 10 -0.88 -18.25 -1.03
C GLN A 10 -0.24 -16.92 -0.59
N VAL A 11 0.70 -16.95 0.34
CA VAL A 11 1.44 -15.76 0.76
C VAL A 11 2.34 -15.24 -0.36
N LEU A 12 3.00 -16.16 -1.08
CA LEU A 12 3.86 -15.81 -2.22
C LEU A 12 3.03 -15.22 -3.36
N LEU A 13 1.92 -15.85 -3.73
CA LEU A 13 1.01 -15.36 -4.76
C LEU A 13 0.49 -13.94 -4.44
N ARG A 14 0.10 -13.70 -3.19
CA ARG A 14 -0.35 -12.37 -2.76
C ARG A 14 0.75 -11.32 -2.88
N ARG A 15 1.99 -11.67 -2.53
CA ARG A 15 3.14 -10.75 -2.68
C ARG A 15 3.42 -10.45 -4.15
N MET A 16 3.38 -11.44 -5.01
CA MET A 16 3.56 -11.27 -6.45
C MET A 16 2.50 -10.33 -7.04
N ILE A 17 1.23 -10.51 -6.67
CA ILE A 17 0.13 -9.63 -7.12
C ILE A 17 0.37 -8.18 -6.69
N LEU A 18 0.83 -7.96 -5.46
CA LEU A 18 1.14 -6.61 -4.97
C LEU A 18 2.31 -5.99 -5.73
N VAL A 19 3.38 -6.74 -6.00
CA VAL A 19 4.53 -6.27 -6.79
C VAL A 19 4.11 -5.90 -8.21
N LEU A 20 3.28 -6.73 -8.85
CA LEU A 20 2.76 -6.45 -10.20
C LEU A 20 1.86 -5.20 -10.22
N LEU A 21 1.04 -5.03 -9.20
CA LEU A 21 0.19 -3.86 -9.07
C LEU A 21 1.03 -2.59 -8.86
N ASP A 22 2.03 -2.64 -7.98
CA ASP A 22 2.93 -1.52 -7.75
C ASP A 22 3.74 -1.19 -9.03
N ALA A 23 4.20 -2.20 -9.79
CA ALA A 23 4.83 -2.00 -11.10
C ALA A 23 3.89 -1.29 -12.09
N ALA A 24 2.64 -1.73 -12.17
CA ALA A 24 1.63 -1.11 -13.03
C ALA A 24 1.36 0.35 -12.63
N ILE A 25 1.30 0.63 -11.33
CA ILE A 25 1.14 2.00 -10.81
C ILE A 25 2.34 2.88 -11.22
N VAL A 26 3.56 2.38 -11.09
CA VAL A 26 4.77 3.13 -11.50
C VAL A 26 4.73 3.43 -12.99
N ILE A 27 4.46 2.42 -13.84
CA ILE A 27 4.35 2.58 -15.29
C ILE A 27 3.29 3.63 -15.64
N PHE A 28 2.10 3.49 -15.08
CA PHE A 28 0.98 4.41 -15.28
C PHE A 28 1.32 5.83 -14.86
N SER A 29 1.98 6.00 -13.70
CA SER A 29 2.35 7.31 -13.16
C SER A 29 3.34 8.05 -14.07
N PHE A 30 4.34 7.37 -14.60
CA PHE A 30 5.29 7.99 -15.55
C PHE A 30 4.62 8.37 -16.87
N TYR A 31 3.77 7.49 -17.40
CA TYR A 31 3.03 7.78 -18.62
C TYR A 31 2.05 8.96 -18.42
N PHE A 32 1.33 8.95 -17.31
CA PHE A 32 0.36 10.00 -16.97
C PHE A 32 1.06 11.35 -16.67
N ALA A 33 2.22 11.33 -16.00
CA ALA A 33 3.03 12.53 -15.80
C ALA A 33 3.50 13.14 -17.13
N LEU A 34 3.85 12.31 -18.11
CA LEU A 34 4.21 12.78 -19.44
C LEU A 34 3.00 13.40 -20.18
N LEU A 35 1.82 12.79 -20.05
CA LEU A 35 0.57 13.33 -20.60
C LEU A 35 0.19 14.67 -19.96
N LEU A 36 0.27 14.77 -18.63
CA LEU A 36 0.00 16.03 -17.92
C LEU A 36 0.93 17.14 -18.35
N ARG A 37 2.23 16.81 -18.58
CA ARG A 37 3.18 17.79 -19.09
C ARG A 37 2.87 18.25 -20.50
N ALA A 38 2.24 17.40 -21.29
CA ALA A 38 1.83 17.73 -22.67
C ALA A 38 0.56 18.59 -22.72
N ASP A 39 -0.08 18.90 -21.59
CA ASP A 39 -1.40 19.55 -21.51
C ASP A 39 -2.43 18.91 -22.46
N GLY A 40 -2.31 17.59 -22.68
CA GLY A 40 -3.12 16.84 -23.63
C GLY A 40 -2.75 17.05 -25.10
N ALA A 41 -1.79 17.92 -25.44
CA ALA A 41 -1.33 18.18 -26.79
C ALA A 41 -0.43 17.04 -27.31
N VAL A 42 -1.03 15.91 -27.62
CA VAL A 42 -0.35 14.70 -28.12
C VAL A 42 0.24 14.90 -29.53
N GLU A 43 -0.16 15.97 -30.21
CA GLU A 43 0.33 16.37 -31.54
C GLU A 43 1.62 17.20 -31.50
N ALA A 44 2.11 17.57 -30.30
CA ALA A 44 3.35 18.30 -30.16
C ALA A 44 4.54 17.52 -30.77
N SER A 45 5.39 18.19 -31.54
CA SER A 45 6.53 17.57 -32.24
C SER A 45 7.50 16.82 -31.34
N TRP A 46 7.56 17.17 -30.06
CA TRP A 46 8.42 16.51 -29.05
C TRP A 46 7.79 15.24 -28.43
N TRP A 47 6.49 15.03 -28.60
CA TRP A 47 5.75 13.91 -28.01
C TRP A 47 6.25 12.51 -28.46
N PRO A 48 6.41 12.22 -29.76
CA PRO A 48 6.86 10.90 -30.20
C PRO A 48 8.25 10.56 -29.67
N HIS A 49 9.16 11.55 -29.67
CA HIS A 49 10.53 11.35 -29.17
C HIS A 49 10.55 11.02 -27.66
N ASN A 50 9.87 11.83 -26.86
CA ASN A 50 9.85 11.62 -25.39
C ASN A 50 9.10 10.37 -24.97
N ARG A 51 8.07 9.99 -25.71
CA ARG A 51 7.39 8.71 -25.50
C ARG A 51 8.31 7.53 -25.78
N ALA A 52 9.07 7.57 -26.86
CA ALA A 52 10.05 6.54 -27.20
C ALA A 52 11.14 6.43 -26.11
N LEU A 53 11.68 7.57 -25.67
CA LEU A 53 12.64 7.61 -24.56
C LEU A 53 12.07 7.04 -23.26
N LEU A 54 10.81 7.36 -22.94
CA LEU A 54 10.15 6.78 -21.77
C LEU A 54 10.11 5.26 -21.89
N TYR A 55 9.60 4.71 -22.98
CA TYR A 55 9.49 3.25 -23.15
C TYR A 55 10.84 2.54 -23.07
N GLN A 56 11.89 3.14 -23.62
CA GLN A 56 13.24 2.58 -23.57
C GLN A 56 13.81 2.55 -22.16
N ASN A 57 13.50 3.57 -21.33
CA ASN A 57 14.03 3.71 -19.98
C ASN A 57 13.12 3.12 -18.90
N LEU A 58 11.86 2.87 -19.20
CA LEU A 58 10.86 2.41 -18.25
C LEU A 58 11.25 1.10 -17.52
N PRO A 59 11.84 0.08 -18.16
CA PRO A 59 12.15 -1.18 -17.48
C PRO A 59 13.11 -1.01 -16.30
N TRP A 60 14.21 -0.24 -16.49
CA TRP A 60 15.17 -0.04 -15.40
C TRP A 60 14.63 0.92 -14.33
N ILE A 61 13.80 1.91 -14.70
CA ILE A 61 13.13 2.80 -13.76
C ILE A 61 12.20 1.99 -12.87
N VAL A 62 11.32 1.16 -13.45
CA VAL A 62 10.42 0.29 -12.70
C VAL A 62 11.20 -0.65 -11.79
N ALA A 63 12.26 -1.28 -12.29
CA ALA A 63 13.12 -2.15 -11.48
C ALA A 63 13.71 -1.40 -10.27
N LEU A 64 14.17 -0.16 -10.47
CA LEU A 64 14.75 0.68 -9.42
C LEU A 64 13.70 1.00 -8.32
N TYR A 65 12.48 1.37 -8.70
CA TYR A 65 11.39 1.61 -7.75
C TYR A 65 11.01 0.33 -6.99
N LEU A 66 10.85 -0.79 -7.69
CA LEU A 66 10.51 -2.06 -7.05
C LEU A 66 11.61 -2.54 -6.09
N LEU A 67 12.89 -2.37 -6.44
CA LEU A 67 14.02 -2.66 -5.56
C LEU A 67 13.98 -1.78 -4.30
N SER A 68 13.69 -0.48 -4.44
CA SER A 68 13.52 0.42 -3.31
C SER A 68 12.38 -0.02 -2.40
N PHE A 69 11.24 -0.45 -2.95
CA PHE A 69 10.09 -0.95 -2.19
C PHE A 69 10.39 -2.27 -1.48
N LEU A 70 11.14 -3.17 -2.13
CA LEU A 70 11.60 -4.42 -1.52
C LEU A 70 12.58 -4.15 -0.38
N ALA A 71 13.58 -3.30 -0.59
CA ALA A 71 14.58 -2.94 0.41
C ALA A 71 13.95 -2.22 1.61
N GLY A 72 12.97 -1.35 1.37
CA GLY A 72 12.21 -0.65 2.40
C GLY A 72 11.21 -1.53 3.14
N GLY A 73 11.03 -2.80 2.74
CA GLY A 73 10.15 -3.75 3.42
C GLY A 73 8.66 -3.48 3.20
N LEU A 74 8.30 -2.77 2.12
CA LEU A 74 6.91 -2.40 1.82
C LEU A 74 5.95 -3.59 1.78
N TYR A 75 6.44 -4.79 1.42
CA TYR A 75 5.67 -6.01 1.30
C TYR A 75 5.62 -6.85 2.59
N HIS A 76 6.34 -6.44 3.64
CA HIS A 76 6.36 -7.09 4.95
C HIS A 76 5.45 -6.42 5.98
N VAL A 77 5.09 -5.16 5.75
CA VAL A 77 4.25 -4.38 6.68
C VAL A 77 2.80 -4.85 6.62
N LEU A 78 2.24 -5.12 7.79
CA LEU A 78 0.80 -5.36 7.95
C LEU A 78 0.07 -4.00 7.88
N TRP A 79 -0.34 -3.60 6.69
CA TRP A 79 -0.99 -2.32 6.41
C TRP A 79 -2.29 -2.08 7.19
N LYS A 80 -2.79 -3.10 7.90
CA LYS A 80 -3.95 -2.96 8.79
C LYS A 80 -3.73 -1.89 9.88
N TYR A 81 -2.48 -1.69 10.30
CA TYR A 81 -2.09 -0.76 11.38
C TYR A 81 -1.16 0.37 10.89
N ALA A 82 -1.10 0.60 9.57
CA ALA A 82 -0.23 1.63 9.01
C ALA A 82 -0.55 3.00 9.62
N GLY A 83 0.49 3.65 10.17
CA GLY A 83 0.44 4.97 10.77
C GLY A 83 1.19 6.01 9.94
N GLU A 84 1.36 7.20 10.50
CA GLU A 84 2.12 8.30 9.88
C GLU A 84 3.55 7.90 9.51
N ARG A 85 4.20 7.08 10.34
CA ARG A 85 5.56 6.58 10.10
C ARG A 85 5.69 5.76 8.82
N ASP A 86 4.63 5.04 8.45
CA ASP A 86 4.64 4.22 7.24
C ASP A 86 4.49 5.08 5.99
N LEU A 87 3.77 6.21 6.07
CA LEU A 87 3.69 7.21 4.99
C LEU A 87 5.04 7.90 4.79
N ILE A 88 5.73 8.28 5.86
CA ILE A 88 7.08 8.86 5.80
C ILE A 88 8.06 7.86 5.18
N ARG A 89 7.98 6.59 5.59
CA ARG A 89 8.80 5.52 5.01
C ARG A 89 8.51 5.36 3.51
N LEU A 90 7.24 5.35 3.11
CA LEU A 90 6.84 5.30 1.69
C LEU A 90 7.40 6.48 0.91
N ALA A 91 7.32 7.71 1.45
CA ALA A 91 7.90 8.89 0.83
C ALA A 91 9.42 8.74 0.62
N GLY A 92 10.15 8.22 1.61
CA GLY A 92 11.58 7.92 1.49
C GLY A 92 11.89 6.88 0.42
N MET A 93 11.10 5.79 0.35
CA MET A 93 11.25 4.75 -0.69
C MET A 93 10.99 5.27 -2.11
N ILE A 94 10.21 6.33 -2.27
CA ILE A 94 9.95 6.98 -3.55
C ILE A 94 11.02 8.04 -3.84
N ALA A 95 11.47 8.79 -2.83
CA ALA A 95 12.46 9.85 -3.00
C ALA A 95 13.82 9.31 -3.49
N VAL A 96 14.25 8.15 -2.99
CA VAL A 96 15.54 7.54 -3.39
C VAL A 96 15.58 7.23 -4.89
N PRO A 97 14.69 6.42 -5.47
CA PRO A 97 14.70 6.15 -6.91
C PRO A 97 14.47 7.41 -7.74
N THR A 98 13.60 8.33 -7.29
CA THR A 98 13.38 9.61 -7.97
C THR A 98 14.68 10.42 -8.05
N GLY A 99 15.44 10.49 -6.95
CA GLY A 99 16.73 11.17 -6.91
C GLY A 99 17.77 10.50 -7.81
N ILE A 100 17.81 9.18 -7.85
CA ILE A 100 18.72 8.43 -8.76
C ILE A 100 18.36 8.71 -10.20
N VAL A 101 17.09 8.64 -10.59
CA VAL A 101 16.63 8.96 -11.96
C VAL A 101 17.00 10.40 -12.31
N TYR A 102 16.82 11.35 -11.39
CA TYR A 102 17.21 12.75 -11.56
C TYR A 102 18.73 12.90 -11.81
N LEU A 103 19.56 12.23 -11.01
CA LEU A 103 21.02 12.27 -11.13
C LEU A 103 21.49 11.65 -12.45
N VAL A 104 20.96 10.49 -12.81
CA VAL A 104 21.26 9.81 -14.09
C VAL A 104 20.90 10.74 -15.26
N ASN A 105 19.73 11.36 -15.20
CA ASN A 105 19.26 12.30 -16.20
C ASN A 105 20.17 13.55 -16.32
N ARG A 106 20.73 14.01 -15.21
CA ARG A 106 21.63 15.17 -15.15
C ARG A 106 23.05 14.86 -15.58
N CYS A 107 23.58 13.69 -15.22
CA CYS A 107 25.00 13.37 -15.35
C CYS A 107 25.34 12.60 -16.63
N PHE A 108 24.47 11.70 -17.06
CA PHE A 108 24.83 10.70 -18.09
C PHE A 108 24.06 10.81 -19.40
N ILE A 109 22.88 11.42 -19.39
CA ILE A 109 22.00 11.35 -20.55
C ILE A 109 21.31 12.70 -20.72
N HIS A 110 21.80 13.49 -21.66
CA HIS A 110 21.11 14.70 -22.08
C HIS A 110 19.75 14.27 -22.69
N GLY A 111 18.66 14.29 -21.87
CA GLY A 111 17.31 14.19 -22.37
C GLY A 111 16.57 12.86 -22.21
N VAL A 112 16.84 12.04 -21.16
CA VAL A 112 16.08 10.79 -20.95
C VAL A 112 14.63 11.07 -20.57
N LEU A 113 14.42 11.99 -19.65
CA LEU A 113 13.11 12.44 -19.22
C LEU A 113 13.16 13.89 -18.73
N PHE A 114 12.09 14.65 -18.91
CA PHE A 114 11.99 15.96 -18.29
C PHE A 114 11.99 15.80 -16.76
N ASN A 115 12.83 16.57 -16.05
CA ASN A 115 12.90 16.54 -14.58
C ASN A 115 11.55 16.85 -13.92
N SER A 116 10.73 17.70 -14.55
CA SER A 116 9.36 17.97 -14.09
C SER A 116 8.45 16.76 -14.20
N ALA A 117 8.55 15.98 -15.28
CA ALA A 117 7.78 14.74 -15.43
C ALA A 117 8.19 13.70 -14.39
N ASN A 118 9.49 13.59 -14.07
CA ASN A 118 9.97 12.72 -12.99
C ASN A 118 9.42 13.13 -11.62
N ALA A 119 9.41 14.41 -11.30
CA ALA A 119 8.84 14.93 -10.06
C ALA A 119 7.32 14.69 -9.98
N MET A 120 6.59 14.95 -11.06
CA MET A 120 5.16 14.67 -11.14
C MET A 120 4.85 13.19 -11.00
N ALA A 121 5.64 12.31 -11.65
CA ALA A 121 5.51 10.87 -11.50
C ALA A 121 5.71 10.42 -10.05
N ALA A 122 6.69 10.97 -9.34
CA ALA A 122 6.93 10.66 -7.92
C ALA A 122 5.72 11.00 -7.04
N VAL A 123 5.10 12.17 -7.25
CA VAL A 123 3.87 12.57 -6.53
C VAL A 123 2.72 11.61 -6.86
N LEU A 124 2.53 11.26 -8.13
CA LEU A 124 1.49 10.33 -8.56
C LEU A 124 1.71 8.92 -7.97
N ILE A 125 2.95 8.42 -7.96
CA ILE A 125 3.30 7.13 -7.34
C ILE A 125 2.95 7.16 -5.85
N PHE A 126 3.30 8.24 -5.14
CA PHE A 126 2.95 8.39 -3.73
C PHE A 126 1.44 8.37 -3.50
N LEU A 127 0.68 9.12 -4.30
CA LEU A 127 -0.78 9.19 -4.20
C LEU A 127 -1.44 7.85 -4.53
N PHE A 128 -1.03 7.19 -5.61
CA PHE A 128 -1.65 5.93 -6.02
C PHE A 128 -1.26 4.76 -5.11
N ILE A 129 0.01 4.61 -4.73
CA ILE A 129 0.43 3.54 -3.83
C ILE A 129 -0.09 3.82 -2.41
N GLY A 130 0.07 5.03 -1.89
CA GLY A 130 -0.45 5.40 -0.57
C GLY A 130 -1.97 5.34 -0.52
N GLY A 131 -2.63 5.90 -1.52
CA GLY A 131 -4.09 5.91 -1.66
C GLY A 131 -4.69 4.52 -1.79
N SER A 132 -4.13 3.64 -2.62
CA SER A 132 -4.61 2.26 -2.77
C SER A 132 -4.53 1.48 -1.45
N ARG A 133 -3.48 1.69 -0.67
CA ARG A 133 -3.29 1.04 0.63
C ARG A 133 -4.19 1.61 1.71
N LEU A 134 -4.39 2.94 1.69
CA LEU A 134 -5.35 3.61 2.57
C LEU A 134 -6.79 3.17 2.24
N ALA A 135 -7.15 3.15 0.97
CA ALA A 135 -8.46 2.68 0.49
C ALA A 135 -8.72 1.23 0.93
N TRP A 136 -7.72 0.36 0.77
CA TRP A 136 -7.81 -1.03 1.23
C TRP A 136 -8.03 -1.13 2.74
N ARG A 137 -7.34 -0.30 3.53
CA ARG A 137 -7.53 -0.24 4.99
C ARG A 137 -8.93 0.23 5.36
N LEU A 138 -9.42 1.30 4.72
CA LEU A 138 -10.76 1.83 4.96
C LEU A 138 -11.83 0.80 4.58
N PHE A 139 -11.66 0.12 3.44
CA PHE A 139 -12.57 -0.93 2.98
C PHE A 139 -12.62 -2.11 3.95
N LEU A 140 -11.48 -2.53 4.51
CA LEU A 140 -11.42 -3.64 5.48
C LEU A 140 -12.00 -3.27 6.86
N ASN A 141 -11.93 -1.99 7.24
CA ASN A 141 -12.46 -1.50 8.51
C ASN A 141 -13.94 -1.05 8.39
N HIS A 142 -14.48 -1.01 7.16
CA HIS A 142 -15.88 -0.69 6.96
C HIS A 142 -16.77 -1.90 7.27
N PRO A 143 -17.97 -1.71 7.86
CA PRO A 143 -18.91 -2.81 8.18
C PRO A 143 -19.27 -3.67 6.95
N LEU A 144 -19.15 -3.14 5.73
CA LEU A 144 -19.26 -3.89 4.48
C LEU A 144 -18.14 -4.92 4.32
N GLY A 145 -16.90 -4.60 4.70
CA GLY A 145 -15.76 -5.52 4.66
C GLY A 145 -15.91 -6.68 5.64
N GLU A 146 -16.55 -6.47 6.78
CA GLU A 146 -16.89 -7.53 7.73
C GLU A 146 -17.95 -8.50 7.17
N ARG A 147 -18.94 -8.00 6.44
CA ARG A 147 -19.95 -8.83 5.76
C ARG A 147 -19.35 -9.69 4.66
N LEU A 148 -18.41 -9.14 3.87
CA LEU A 148 -17.75 -9.86 2.78
C LEU A 148 -16.74 -10.91 3.29
N ARG A 149 -16.21 -10.75 4.50
CA ARG A 149 -15.31 -11.72 5.13
C ARG A 149 -16.02 -12.96 5.66
N GLY A 150 -17.34 -13.05 5.51
CA GLY A 150 -18.10 -14.19 6.07
C GLY A 150 -17.96 -14.28 7.59
N VAL A 151 -17.69 -13.16 8.26
CA VAL A 151 -17.90 -13.04 9.68
C VAL A 151 -19.43 -13.01 9.83
N ALA A 152 -20.01 -14.22 9.65
CA ALA A 152 -21.38 -14.52 9.96
C ALA A 152 -21.70 -13.84 11.26
N SER A 153 -22.83 -13.16 11.27
CA SER A 153 -23.49 -12.56 12.41
C SER A 153 -22.99 -13.15 13.72
N ARG A 154 -22.03 -12.44 14.35
CA ARG A 154 -21.62 -12.81 15.71
C ARG A 154 -22.89 -12.69 16.52
N ASP A 155 -23.34 -13.83 17.04
CA ASP A 155 -24.48 -13.89 17.92
C ASP A 155 -24.30 -12.83 19.02
N PRO A 156 -25.19 -11.82 19.11
CA PRO A 156 -25.08 -10.78 20.12
C PRO A 156 -25.07 -11.32 21.55
N ASN A 157 -25.54 -12.55 21.74
CA ASN A 157 -25.61 -13.27 23.00
C ASN A 157 -24.42 -14.21 23.25
N ARG A 158 -23.44 -14.24 22.34
CA ARG A 158 -22.26 -15.11 22.52
C ARG A 158 -21.55 -14.76 23.84
N PRO A 159 -21.35 -15.75 24.73
CA PRO A 159 -20.60 -15.52 25.97
C PRO A 159 -19.13 -15.25 25.66
N VAL A 160 -18.59 -14.17 26.21
CA VAL A 160 -17.19 -13.76 26.04
C VAL A 160 -16.53 -13.77 27.40
N MET A 161 -15.39 -14.44 27.52
CA MET A 161 -14.51 -14.39 28.67
C MET A 161 -13.41 -13.35 28.42
N ILE A 162 -13.17 -12.50 29.38
CA ILE A 162 -12.12 -11.48 29.34
C ILE A 162 -11.01 -11.92 30.27
N VAL A 163 -9.79 -12.02 29.75
CA VAL A 163 -8.59 -12.37 30.52
C VAL A 163 -7.83 -11.09 30.78
N GLY A 164 -7.59 -10.80 32.07
CA GLY A 164 -7.01 -9.54 32.56
C GLY A 164 -8.08 -8.59 33.04
N ALA A 165 -8.17 -8.38 34.38
CA ALA A 165 -9.17 -7.48 35.01
C ALA A 165 -8.65 -6.05 35.22
N GLY A 166 -7.43 -5.72 34.76
CA GLY A 166 -6.86 -4.38 34.81
C GLY A 166 -7.63 -3.35 33.96
N GLU A 167 -7.09 -2.15 33.82
CA GLU A 167 -7.73 -1.05 33.04
C GLU A 167 -8.17 -1.46 31.63
N ALA A 168 -7.36 -2.25 30.94
CA ALA A 168 -7.69 -2.74 29.61
C ALA A 168 -8.89 -3.72 29.63
N GLY A 169 -8.98 -4.57 30.68
CA GLY A 169 -10.11 -5.47 30.87
C GLY A 169 -11.40 -4.73 31.20
N ALA A 170 -11.33 -3.73 32.08
CA ALA A 170 -12.46 -2.85 32.40
C ALA A 170 -12.98 -2.10 31.17
N TRP A 171 -12.05 -1.59 30.34
CA TRP A 171 -12.41 -0.96 29.05
C TRP A 171 -13.07 -1.95 28.10
N ALA A 172 -12.53 -3.16 27.97
CA ALA A 172 -13.09 -4.21 27.12
C ALA A 172 -14.50 -4.62 27.55
N ILE A 173 -14.75 -4.74 28.87
CA ILE A 173 -16.10 -5.00 29.44
C ILE A 173 -17.05 -3.89 29.03
N ASN A 174 -16.64 -2.63 29.16
CA ASN A 174 -17.48 -1.48 28.83
C ASN A 174 -17.80 -1.44 27.33
N VAL A 175 -16.85 -1.73 26.46
CA VAL A 175 -17.05 -1.83 25.00
C VAL A 175 -18.04 -2.96 24.67
N CYS A 176 -17.93 -4.13 25.31
CA CYS A 176 -18.87 -5.24 25.09
C CYS A 176 -20.28 -4.89 25.56
N LYS A 177 -20.41 -4.15 26.68
CA LYS A 177 -21.72 -3.71 27.18
C LYS A 177 -22.39 -2.66 26.27
N THR A 178 -21.57 -1.73 25.73
CA THR A 178 -22.06 -0.65 24.86
C THR A 178 -22.37 -1.17 23.44
N ASN A 179 -21.64 -2.16 22.98
CA ASN A 179 -21.71 -2.63 21.60
C ASN A 179 -21.96 -4.14 21.55
N LYS A 180 -23.23 -4.53 21.49
CA LYS A 180 -23.71 -5.93 21.54
C LYS A 180 -23.10 -6.85 20.49
N GLN A 181 -22.52 -6.30 19.42
CA GLN A 181 -21.84 -7.10 18.37
C GLN A 181 -20.58 -7.84 18.87
N TYR A 182 -19.99 -7.44 20.00
CA TYR A 182 -18.82 -8.09 20.58
C TYR A 182 -19.16 -9.26 21.52
N GLY A 183 -20.45 -9.52 21.74
CA GLY A 183 -20.92 -10.56 22.62
C GLY A 183 -21.17 -10.06 24.05
N ARG A 184 -21.67 -10.97 24.91
CA ARG A 184 -21.98 -10.65 26.30
C ARG A 184 -20.82 -11.08 27.21
N PRO A 185 -20.17 -10.18 27.95
CA PRO A 185 -19.12 -10.56 28.90
C PRO A 185 -19.75 -11.36 30.06
N VAL A 186 -19.30 -12.57 30.28
CA VAL A 186 -19.85 -13.50 31.28
C VAL A 186 -18.83 -13.73 32.40
N LEU A 187 -17.55 -13.65 32.11
CA LEU A 187 -16.47 -13.92 33.06
C LEU A 187 -15.27 -13.00 32.76
N ALA A 188 -14.70 -12.43 33.82
CA ALA A 188 -13.39 -11.79 33.80
C ALA A 188 -12.45 -12.57 34.74
N VAL A 189 -11.28 -12.94 34.25
CA VAL A 189 -10.27 -13.68 35.03
C VAL A 189 -9.01 -12.84 35.06
N ASP A 190 -8.39 -12.70 36.22
CA ASP A 190 -7.09 -12.07 36.43
C ASP A 190 -6.08 -13.08 36.96
N ASP A 191 -4.81 -12.77 36.81
CA ASP A 191 -3.70 -13.64 37.23
C ASP A 191 -3.26 -13.45 38.69
N ASP A 192 -3.97 -12.58 39.49
CA ASP A 192 -3.71 -12.37 40.92
C ASP A 192 -4.50 -13.33 41.81
#